data_5d96ac5bb94114862f02444f46355348
#
_entry.id   5d96ac5bb94114862f02444f46355348
#
_cell.length_a   1.000
_cell.length_b   1.000
_cell.length_c   1.000
_cell.angle_alpha   90.00
_cell.angle_beta   90.00
_cell.angle_gamma   90.00
#
_symmetry.space_group_name_H-M   'P 1'
#
loop_
_entity.id
_entity.type
_entity.pdbx_description
1 polymer ?
#
loop_
_entity_poly.entity_id
_entity_poly.type
_entity_poly.pdbx_seq_one_letter_code
_entity_poly.pdbx_strand_id
1 'polypeptide(L)' 'PVTLPEKALLVISVLLLLLVEILNSAIEAVVDRIGMEIHPLAGRAKDMGSAAVFFALLILAAAWGLIALPALWALFF' A
#
# COMPACT_ATOMS: atom_id res chain seq x y z
N PRO A 1 10.94 13.30 19.47
CA PRO A 1 9.53 13.02 19.68
C PRO A 1 9.04 11.70 19.11
N VAL A 2 9.65 11.21 18.00
CA VAL A 2 9.23 9.93 17.42
C VAL A 2 10.09 8.80 17.96
N THR A 3 9.45 7.81 18.57
CA THR A 3 10.15 6.67 19.16
C THR A 3 10.71 5.74 18.10
N LEU A 4 11.61 4.83 18.48
CA LEU A 4 12.17 3.88 17.56
C LEU A 4 11.10 2.91 16.99
N PRO A 5 10.18 2.34 17.79
CA PRO A 5 9.08 1.54 17.23
C PRO A 5 8.20 2.34 16.25
N GLU A 6 7.94 3.61 16.53
CA GLU A 6 7.17 4.47 15.64
C GLU A 6 7.90 4.70 14.32
N LYS A 7 9.22 4.94 14.38
CA LYS A 7 10.04 5.06 13.16
C LYS A 7 9.97 3.78 12.33
N ALA A 8 10.03 2.62 13.00
CA ALA A 8 9.92 1.33 12.32
C ALA A 8 8.59 1.19 11.61
N LEU A 9 7.47 1.58 12.25
CA LEU A 9 6.16 1.54 11.63
C LEU A 9 6.06 2.44 10.41
N LEU A 10 6.65 3.63 10.46
CA LEU A 10 6.66 4.55 9.33
C LEU A 10 7.41 3.94 8.14
N VAL A 11 8.58 3.36 8.38
CA VAL A 11 9.38 2.73 7.33
C VAL A 11 8.66 1.50 6.78
N ILE A 12 8.13 0.64 7.66
CA ILE A 12 7.43 -0.58 7.27
C ILE A 12 6.21 -0.26 6.40
N SER A 13 5.46 0.80 6.72
CA SER A 13 4.29 1.18 5.93
C SER A 13 4.66 1.53 4.49
N VAL A 14 5.80 2.19 4.27
CA VAL A 14 6.29 2.51 2.93
C VAL A 14 6.73 1.24 2.19
N LEU A 15 7.49 0.39 2.88
CA LEU A 15 7.95 -0.88 2.28
C LEU A 15 6.79 -1.79 1.94
N LEU A 16 5.76 -1.83 2.79
CA LEU A 16 4.56 -2.60 2.54
C LEU A 16 3.84 -2.13 1.28
N LEU A 17 3.71 -0.81 1.11
CA LEU A 17 3.10 -0.25 -0.10
C LEU A 17 3.89 -0.67 -1.34
N LEU A 18 5.22 -0.55 -1.30
CA LEU A 18 6.06 -0.97 -2.42
C LEU A 18 5.92 -2.45 -2.73
N LEU A 19 5.87 -3.28 -1.69
CA LEU A 19 5.67 -4.72 -1.85
C LEU A 19 4.34 -5.02 -2.53
N VAL A 20 3.27 -4.41 -2.07
CA VAL A 20 1.93 -4.63 -2.62
C VAL A 20 1.85 -4.11 -4.06
N GLU A 21 2.48 -2.98 -4.36
CA GLU A 21 2.56 -2.44 -5.72
C GLU A 21 3.24 -3.42 -6.68
N ILE A 22 4.35 -4.02 -6.26
CA ILE A 22 5.07 -5.01 -7.06
C ILE A 22 4.19 -6.24 -7.30
N LEU A 23 3.52 -6.73 -6.26
CA LEU A 23 2.64 -7.89 -6.38
C LEU A 23 1.44 -7.59 -7.30
N ASN A 24 0.86 -6.41 -7.20
CA ASN A 24 -0.22 -6.00 -8.08
C ASN A 24 0.25 -5.95 -9.53
N SER A 25 1.44 -5.39 -9.78
CA SER A 25 2.01 -5.33 -11.12
C SER A 25 2.27 -6.73 -11.68
N ALA A 26 2.71 -7.67 -10.84
CA ALA A 26 2.90 -9.05 -11.26
C ALA A 26 1.57 -9.71 -11.66
N ILE A 27 0.51 -9.47 -10.88
CA ILE A 27 -0.83 -9.98 -11.18
C ILE A 27 -1.31 -9.40 -12.51
N GLU A 28 -1.16 -8.10 -12.72
CA GLU A 28 -1.57 -7.45 -13.96
C GLU A 28 -0.81 -8.01 -15.17
N ALA A 29 0.49 -8.23 -15.01
CA ALA A 29 1.30 -8.79 -16.09
C ALA A 29 0.83 -10.19 -16.49
N VAL A 30 0.53 -11.04 -15.51
CA VAL A 30 0.02 -12.39 -15.76
C VAL A 30 -1.35 -12.35 -16.43
N VAL A 31 -2.25 -11.53 -15.90
CA VAL A 31 -3.62 -11.41 -16.43
C VAL A 31 -3.61 -10.85 -17.85
N ASP A 32 -2.79 -9.82 -18.10
CA ASP A 32 -2.72 -9.23 -19.43
C ASP A 32 -2.13 -10.21 -20.45
N ARG A 33 -1.26 -11.11 -20.03
CA ARG A 33 -0.73 -12.16 -20.90
C ARG A 33 -1.78 -13.17 -21.30
N ILE A 34 -2.73 -13.46 -20.40
CA ILE A 34 -3.82 -14.44 -20.64
C ILE A 34 -5.00 -13.80 -21.38
N GLY A 35 -5.34 -12.55 -21.06
CA GLY A 35 -6.48 -11.84 -21.61
C GLY A 35 -7.69 -11.93 -20.69
N MET A 36 -7.99 -10.84 -19.98
CA MET A 36 -9.03 -10.84 -18.96
C MET A 36 -10.45 -10.81 -19.53
N GLU A 37 -10.62 -10.33 -20.76
CA GLU A 37 -11.93 -10.27 -21.42
C GLU A 37 -12.49 -11.66 -21.74
N ILE A 38 -11.66 -12.67 -21.73
CA ILE A 38 -12.04 -14.05 -22.00
C ILE A 38 -12.47 -14.78 -20.74
N HIS A 39 -12.00 -14.32 -19.57
CA HIS A 39 -12.22 -15.03 -18.31
C HIS A 39 -12.58 -14.08 -17.16
N PRO A 40 -13.78 -14.26 -16.56
CA PRO A 40 -14.22 -13.36 -15.46
C PRO A 40 -13.27 -13.34 -14.28
N LEU A 41 -12.59 -14.46 -13.97
CA LEU A 41 -11.65 -14.52 -12.85
C LEU A 41 -10.41 -13.65 -13.08
N ALA A 42 -10.02 -13.42 -14.33
CA ALA A 42 -8.92 -12.53 -14.66
C ALA A 42 -9.24 -11.09 -14.26
N GLY A 43 -10.46 -10.62 -14.53
CA GLY A 43 -10.92 -9.31 -14.08
C GLY A 43 -10.97 -9.21 -12.57
N ARG A 44 -11.45 -10.26 -11.88
CA ARG A 44 -11.49 -10.29 -10.42
C ARG A 44 -10.09 -10.23 -9.82
N ALA A 45 -9.11 -10.92 -10.42
CA ALA A 45 -7.73 -10.88 -9.94
C ALA A 45 -7.16 -9.46 -9.99
N LYS A 46 -7.41 -8.74 -11.09
CA LYS A 46 -6.96 -7.34 -11.23
C LYS A 46 -7.65 -6.43 -10.21
N ASP A 47 -8.95 -6.61 -9.99
CA ASP A 47 -9.70 -5.82 -9.00
C ASP A 47 -9.18 -6.07 -7.60
N MET A 48 -8.89 -7.32 -7.25
CA MET A 48 -8.35 -7.66 -5.94
C MET A 48 -6.94 -7.09 -5.73
N GLY A 49 -6.11 -7.13 -6.77
CA GLY A 49 -4.79 -6.51 -6.72
C GLY A 49 -4.87 -5.00 -6.47
N SER A 50 -5.77 -4.32 -7.18
CA SER A 50 -6.01 -2.89 -6.99
C SER A 50 -6.54 -2.58 -5.60
N ALA A 51 -7.44 -3.43 -5.08
CA ALA A 51 -7.97 -3.28 -3.72
C ALA A 51 -6.84 -3.42 -2.68
N ALA A 52 -5.91 -4.34 -2.90
CA ALA A 52 -4.77 -4.52 -2.01
C ALA A 52 -3.90 -3.25 -1.95
N VAL A 53 -3.66 -2.62 -3.10
CA VAL A 53 -2.94 -1.34 -3.16
C VAL A 53 -3.69 -0.26 -2.38
N PHE A 54 -5.01 -0.19 -2.53
CA PHE A 54 -5.83 0.76 -1.80
C PHE A 54 -5.68 0.59 -0.28
N PHE A 55 -5.74 -0.64 0.22
CA PHE A 55 -5.55 -0.89 1.64
C PHE A 55 -4.13 -0.60 2.11
N ALA A 56 -3.13 -0.87 1.29
CA ALA A 56 -1.75 -0.49 1.60
C ALA A 56 -1.59 1.03 1.72
N LEU A 57 -2.28 1.80 0.87
CA LEU A 57 -2.31 3.26 0.96
C LEU A 57 -3.01 3.72 2.23
N LEU A 58 -4.08 3.05 2.65
CA LEU A 58 -4.74 3.36 3.93
C LEU A 58 -3.82 3.08 5.12
N ILE A 59 -3.05 2.00 5.08
CA ILE A 59 -2.08 1.68 6.12
C ILE A 59 -1.01 2.76 6.19
N LEU A 60 -0.49 3.18 5.05
CA LEU A 60 0.49 4.26 4.97
C LEU A 60 -0.09 5.56 5.55
N ALA A 61 -1.30 5.92 5.14
CA ALA A 61 -1.96 7.12 5.62
C ALA A 61 -2.21 7.07 7.12
N ALA A 62 -2.62 5.91 7.65
CA ALA A 62 -2.85 5.74 9.08
C ALA A 62 -1.55 5.87 9.88
N ALA A 63 -0.48 5.21 9.46
CA ALA A 63 0.81 5.26 10.16
C ALA A 63 1.36 6.68 10.16
N TRP A 64 1.42 7.32 9.01
CA TRP A 64 1.97 8.67 8.91
C TRP A 64 1.05 9.72 9.51
N GLY A 65 -0.27 9.56 9.36
CA GLY A 65 -1.24 10.47 9.95
C GLY A 65 -1.26 10.43 11.47
N LEU A 66 -1.12 9.24 12.05
CA LEU A 66 -1.17 9.09 13.51
C LEU A 66 0.17 9.34 14.19
N ILE A 67 1.29 9.17 13.49
CA ILE A 67 2.62 9.29 14.07
C ILE A 67 3.34 10.56 13.60
N ALA A 68 3.51 10.72 12.28
CA ALA A 68 4.34 11.79 11.74
C ALA A 68 3.66 13.15 11.83
N LEU A 69 2.37 13.26 11.54
CA LEU A 69 1.68 14.54 11.59
C LEU A 69 1.62 15.14 13.00
N PRO A 70 1.26 14.38 14.05
CA PRO A 70 1.35 14.94 15.41
C PRO A 70 2.76 15.35 15.83
N ALA A 71 3.76 14.56 15.44
CA ALA A 71 5.15 14.88 15.74
C ALA A 71 5.59 16.19 15.05
N LEU A 72 5.19 16.34 13.78
CA LEU A 72 5.47 17.55 13.01
C LEU A 72 4.76 18.76 13.58
N TRP A 73 3.49 18.59 13.96
CA TRP A 73 2.69 19.64 14.61
C TRP A 73 3.36 20.11 15.89
N ALA A 74 3.88 19.18 16.71
CA ALA A 74 4.55 19.50 17.96
C ALA A 74 5.83 20.31 17.78
N LEU A 75 6.50 20.18 16.61
CA LEU A 75 7.70 20.97 16.31
C LEU A 75 7.39 22.45 16.08
N PHE A 76 6.23 22.78 15.55
CA PHE A 76 5.86 24.13 15.16
C PHE A 76 4.88 24.80 16.13
N PHE A 77 4.19 24.04 16.92
CA PHE A 77 3.16 24.55 17.84
C PHE A 77 3.28 23.93 19.21
#